data_c339b13d6aa5c74889aa5a27cf21d901
#
_entry.id   c339b13d6aa5c74889aa5a27cf21d901
#
_cell.length_a   1.000
_cell.length_b   1.000
_cell.length_c   1.000
_cell.angle_alpha   90.00
_cell.angle_beta   90.00
_cell.angle_gamma   90.00
#
_symmetry.space_group_name_H-M   'P 1'
#
loop_
_entity.id
_entity.type
_entity.pdbx_description
1 polymer ?
#
loop_
_entity_poly.entity_id
_entity_poly.type
_entity_poly.pdbx_seq_one_letter_code
_entity_poly.pdbx_strand_id
1 'polypeptide(L)'
;MEQDRLLAYAGAGACVVLLVVLAAPFALLEQPGTGLSVYYQSGPVGAAASAFLAVIGIVVFLSGERGSADPVTVAGIAVTLAGGLALLTVWWALAVDPENVLSFTAAWMGWHRWVVLAVSLAVFASAVGYAREVLRR
;
A
#
# COMPACT_ATOMS: atom_id res chain seq x y z
N MET A 1 -12.02 10.21 -19.70
CA MET A 1 -12.18 8.76 -19.91
C MET A 1 -10.86 8.02 -19.88
N GLU A 2 -9.92 8.46 -20.68
CA GLU A 2 -8.62 7.81 -20.73
C GLU A 2 -7.80 8.03 -19.46
N GLN A 3 -7.90 9.23 -18.87
CA GLN A 3 -7.16 9.55 -17.64
C GLN A 3 -7.64 8.75 -16.44
N ASP A 4 -8.94 8.53 -16.31
CA ASP A 4 -9.46 7.73 -15.20
C ASP A 4 -9.03 6.26 -15.32
N ARG A 5 -8.96 5.73 -16.54
CA ARG A 5 -8.42 4.38 -16.77
C ARG A 5 -6.95 4.28 -16.40
N LEU A 6 -6.16 5.30 -16.80
CA LEU A 6 -4.74 5.34 -16.43
C LEU A 6 -4.55 5.42 -14.93
N LEU A 7 -5.37 6.20 -14.24
CA LEU A 7 -5.29 6.34 -12.78
C LEU A 7 -5.73 5.05 -12.09
N ALA A 8 -6.73 4.34 -12.63
CA ALA A 8 -7.12 3.05 -12.09
C ALA A 8 -5.98 2.02 -12.24
N TYR A 9 -5.33 1.97 -13.40
CA TYR A 9 -4.17 1.10 -13.58
C TYR A 9 -3.00 1.52 -12.71
N ALA A 10 -2.77 2.82 -12.56
CA ALA A 10 -1.71 3.33 -11.67
C ALA A 10 -1.96 2.90 -10.22
N GLY A 11 -3.20 2.99 -9.77
CA GLY A 11 -3.58 2.55 -8.42
C GLY A 11 -3.38 1.06 -8.22
N ALA A 12 -3.85 0.26 -9.17
CA ALA A 12 -3.67 -1.20 -9.13
C ALA A 12 -2.18 -1.56 -9.16
N GLY A 13 -1.41 -0.91 -10.03
CA GLY A 13 0.04 -1.12 -10.12
C GLY A 13 0.76 -0.75 -8.84
N ALA A 14 0.38 0.37 -8.22
CA ALA A 14 0.96 0.79 -6.95
C ALA A 14 0.65 -0.22 -5.84
N CYS A 15 -0.56 -0.79 -5.82
CA CYS A 15 -0.91 -1.86 -4.87
C CYS A 15 -0.03 -3.10 -5.08
N VAL A 16 0.21 -3.49 -6.32
CA VAL A 16 1.11 -4.61 -6.64
C VAL A 16 2.53 -4.32 -6.16
N VAL A 17 3.02 -3.10 -6.43
CA VAL A 17 4.35 -2.68 -5.97
C VAL A 17 4.43 -2.72 -4.45
N LEU A 18 3.38 -2.27 -3.76
CA LEU A 18 3.31 -2.33 -2.31
C LEU A 18 3.45 -3.77 -1.79
N LEU A 19 2.73 -4.71 -2.41
CA LEU A 19 2.83 -6.12 -2.05
C LEU A 19 4.23 -6.68 -2.29
N VAL A 20 4.85 -6.31 -3.41
CA VAL A 20 6.22 -6.74 -3.73
C VAL A 20 7.20 -6.17 -2.70
N VAL A 21 7.08 -4.90 -2.35
CA VAL A 21 7.95 -4.27 -1.35
C VAL A 21 7.77 -4.92 0.03
N LEU A 22 6.53 -5.23 0.41
CA LEU A 22 6.27 -5.91 1.68
C LEU A 22 6.81 -7.34 1.68
N ALA A 23 6.83 -8.01 0.55
CA ALA A 23 7.35 -9.37 0.43
C ALA A 23 8.88 -9.41 0.31
N ALA A 24 9.51 -8.33 -0.11
CA ALA A 24 10.94 -8.32 -0.40
C ALA A 24 11.82 -8.78 0.77
N PRO A 25 11.59 -8.36 2.03
CA PRO A 25 12.42 -8.83 3.14
C PRO A 25 12.37 -10.35 3.33
N PHE A 26 11.24 -10.98 3.07
CA PHE A 26 11.13 -12.44 3.19
C PHE A 26 11.99 -13.17 2.15
N ALA A 27 12.16 -12.58 0.98
CA ALA A 27 12.92 -13.17 -0.12
C ALA A 27 14.40 -12.81 -0.07
N LEU A 28 14.72 -11.59 0.38
CA LEU A 28 16.07 -11.03 0.28
C LEU A 28 16.90 -11.16 1.55
N LEU A 29 16.27 -11.29 2.73
CA LEU A 29 17.01 -11.50 3.98
C LEU A 29 17.41 -12.97 4.08
N GLU A 30 18.67 -13.21 4.48
CA GLU A 30 19.18 -14.55 4.66
C GLU A 30 18.52 -15.26 5.86
N GLN A 31 18.24 -14.50 6.92
CA GLN A 31 17.64 -15.02 8.13
C GLN A 31 16.54 -14.03 8.60
N PRO A 32 15.35 -14.08 8.00
CA PRO A 32 14.28 -13.17 8.40
C PRO A 32 13.80 -13.38 9.84
N GLY A 33 13.58 -14.61 10.23
CA GLY A 33 13.33 -15.04 11.61
C GLY A 33 12.43 -14.14 12.45
N THR A 34 12.71 -14.11 13.76
CA THR A 34 11.91 -13.38 14.76
C THR A 34 12.00 -11.87 14.57
N GLY A 35 13.16 -11.34 14.13
CA GLY A 35 13.33 -9.91 13.91
C GLY A 35 12.37 -9.35 12.89
N LEU A 36 12.16 -10.06 11.78
CA LEU A 36 11.22 -9.64 10.74
C LEU A 36 9.78 -9.75 11.24
N SER A 37 9.45 -10.76 12.01
CA SER A 37 8.13 -10.90 12.62
C SER A 37 7.80 -9.69 13.51
N VAL A 38 8.73 -9.30 14.38
CA VAL A 38 8.57 -8.11 15.23
C VAL A 38 8.42 -6.86 14.38
N TYR A 39 9.20 -6.73 13.33
CA TYR A 39 9.16 -5.59 12.41
C TYR A 39 7.76 -5.42 11.80
N TYR A 40 7.19 -6.49 11.27
CA TYR A 40 5.89 -6.42 10.61
C TYR A 40 4.71 -6.40 11.57
N GLN A 41 4.89 -6.82 12.81
CA GLN A 41 3.82 -6.78 13.82
C GLN A 41 3.79 -5.49 14.62
N SER A 42 4.67 -4.54 14.30
CA SER A 42 4.70 -3.25 14.99
C SER A 42 3.37 -2.51 14.81
N GLY A 43 2.98 -1.76 15.83
CA GLY A 43 1.70 -1.04 15.82
C GLY A 43 0.53 -1.95 16.18
N PRO A 44 -0.69 -1.40 16.22
CA PRO A 44 -1.86 -2.14 16.70
C PRO A 44 -2.34 -3.24 15.76
N VAL A 45 -2.10 -3.11 14.46
CA VAL A 45 -2.64 -4.04 13.45
C VAL A 45 -1.53 -4.72 12.65
N GLY A 46 -0.34 -4.11 12.61
CA GLY A 46 0.78 -4.61 11.84
C GLY A 46 0.67 -4.39 10.34
N ALA A 47 1.72 -4.76 9.62
CA ALA A 47 1.79 -4.56 8.18
C ALA A 47 0.91 -5.55 7.39
N ALA A 48 0.48 -6.64 8.00
CA ALA A 48 -0.41 -7.60 7.33
C ALA A 48 -1.73 -6.96 6.90
N ALA A 49 -2.25 -6.03 7.71
CA ALA A 49 -3.46 -5.28 7.35
C ALA A 49 -3.25 -4.46 6.08
N SER A 50 -2.08 -3.85 5.93
CA SER A 50 -1.74 -3.08 4.72
C SER A 50 -1.69 -3.99 3.50
N ALA A 51 -1.10 -5.17 3.62
CA ALA A 51 -1.07 -6.14 2.53
C ALA A 51 -2.48 -6.57 2.13
N PHE A 52 -3.33 -6.84 3.09
CA PHE A 52 -4.73 -7.22 2.84
C PHE A 52 -5.48 -6.11 2.10
N LEU A 53 -5.34 -4.86 2.57
CA LEU A 53 -5.97 -3.73 1.89
C LEU A 53 -5.42 -3.50 0.49
N ALA A 54 -4.12 -3.77 0.26
CA ALA A 54 -3.54 -3.66 -1.06
C ALA A 54 -4.16 -4.67 -2.04
N VAL A 55 -4.40 -5.90 -1.60
CA VAL A 55 -5.07 -6.92 -2.42
C VAL A 55 -6.48 -6.47 -2.79
N ILE A 56 -7.23 -5.98 -1.82
CA ILE A 56 -8.58 -5.46 -2.07
C ILE A 56 -8.50 -4.25 -3.03
N GLY A 57 -7.50 -3.39 -2.84
CA GLY A 57 -7.28 -2.23 -3.68
C GLY A 57 -7.11 -2.58 -5.15
N ILE A 58 -6.38 -3.64 -5.45
CA ILE A 58 -6.21 -4.11 -6.83
C ILE A 58 -7.59 -4.41 -7.45
N VAL A 59 -8.42 -5.14 -6.73
CA VAL A 59 -9.76 -5.49 -7.20
C VAL A 59 -10.61 -4.25 -7.40
N VAL A 60 -10.57 -3.31 -6.45
CA VAL A 60 -11.37 -2.08 -6.52
C VAL A 60 -10.97 -1.24 -7.74
N PHE A 61 -9.67 -1.00 -7.92
CA PHE A 61 -9.19 -0.20 -9.06
C PHE A 61 -9.54 -0.87 -10.40
N LEU A 62 -9.36 -2.18 -10.50
CA LEU A 62 -9.68 -2.90 -11.73
C LEU A 62 -11.19 -2.95 -12.00
N SER A 63 -12.01 -2.96 -10.96
CA SER A 63 -13.47 -2.88 -11.12
C SER A 63 -13.88 -1.56 -11.77
N GLY A 64 -13.24 -0.47 -11.39
CA GLY A 64 -13.48 0.83 -12.00
C GLY A 64 -13.05 0.88 -13.45
N GLU A 65 -11.91 0.30 -13.77
CA GLU A 65 -11.39 0.27 -15.14
C GLU A 65 -12.28 -0.57 -16.06
N ARG A 66 -12.73 -1.72 -15.59
CA ARG A 66 -13.55 -2.63 -16.38
C ARG A 66 -14.98 -2.16 -16.58
N GLY A 67 -15.41 -1.16 -15.82
CA GLY A 67 -16.78 -0.70 -15.87
C GLY A 67 -17.79 -1.68 -15.28
N SER A 68 -17.32 -2.62 -14.46
CA SER A 68 -18.18 -3.62 -13.81
C SER A 68 -18.94 -3.06 -12.62
N ALA A 69 -18.59 -1.86 -12.17
CA ALA A 69 -19.26 -1.19 -11.06
C ALA A 69 -19.40 0.30 -11.38
N ASP A 70 -20.33 0.97 -10.69
CA ASP A 70 -20.54 2.40 -10.85
C ASP A 70 -19.26 3.18 -10.50
N PRO A 71 -18.76 4.03 -11.42
CA PRO A 71 -17.50 4.72 -11.20
C PRO A 71 -17.46 5.60 -9.95
N VAL A 72 -18.58 6.26 -9.61
CA VAL A 72 -18.64 7.13 -8.42
C VAL A 72 -18.52 6.30 -7.15
N THR A 73 -19.17 5.15 -7.11
CA THR A 73 -19.08 4.22 -5.99
C THR A 73 -17.66 3.68 -5.86
N VAL A 74 -17.06 3.26 -6.97
CA VAL A 74 -15.68 2.78 -6.98
C VAL A 74 -14.73 3.86 -6.46
N ALA A 75 -14.91 5.10 -6.90
CA ALA A 75 -14.08 6.23 -6.47
C ALA A 75 -14.16 6.43 -4.95
N GLY A 76 -15.37 6.38 -4.39
CA GLY A 76 -15.56 6.51 -2.94
C GLY A 76 -14.87 5.39 -2.17
N ILE A 77 -15.05 4.16 -2.62
CA ILE A 77 -14.42 2.99 -1.99
C ILE A 77 -12.89 3.09 -2.11
N ALA A 78 -12.38 3.45 -3.28
CA ALA A 78 -10.95 3.55 -3.51
C ALA A 78 -10.30 4.60 -2.61
N VAL A 79 -10.90 5.79 -2.49
CA VAL A 79 -10.36 6.85 -1.64
C VAL A 79 -10.39 6.43 -0.16
N THR A 80 -11.48 5.85 0.29
CA THR A 80 -11.61 5.40 1.68
C THR A 80 -10.60 4.30 2.00
N LEU A 81 -10.50 3.32 1.12
CA LEU A 81 -9.56 2.20 1.30
C LEU A 81 -8.11 2.68 1.26
N ALA A 82 -7.77 3.51 0.28
CA ALA A 82 -6.41 4.02 0.14
C ALA A 82 -6.04 4.96 1.28
N GLY A 83 -7.00 5.76 1.76
CA GLY A 83 -6.80 6.59 2.95
C GLY A 83 -6.52 5.75 4.19
N GLY A 84 -7.30 4.70 4.40
CA GLY A 84 -7.08 3.74 5.48
C GLY A 84 -5.73 3.06 5.36
N LEU A 85 -5.37 2.64 4.17
CA LEU A 85 -4.06 2.03 3.89
C LEU A 85 -2.93 3.00 4.24
N ALA A 86 -3.02 4.25 3.81
CA ALA A 86 -2.00 5.26 4.11
C ALA A 86 -1.87 5.50 5.62
N LEU A 87 -3.00 5.61 6.32
CA LEU A 87 -2.99 5.80 7.78
C LEU A 87 -2.36 4.60 8.50
N LEU A 88 -2.72 3.39 8.11
CA LEU A 88 -2.14 2.18 8.70
C LEU A 88 -0.64 2.09 8.43
N THR A 89 -0.21 2.47 7.24
CA THR A 89 1.21 2.43 6.87
C THR A 89 2.01 3.47 7.65
N VAL A 90 1.45 4.67 7.81
CA VAL A 90 2.07 5.73 8.65
C VAL A 90 2.22 5.24 10.09
N TRP A 91 1.14 4.68 10.64
CA TRP A 91 1.17 4.21 12.02
C TRP A 91 2.21 3.11 12.19
N TRP A 92 2.20 2.11 11.29
CA TRP A 92 3.19 1.04 11.32
C TRP A 92 4.62 1.57 11.21
N ALA A 93 4.88 2.46 10.26
CA ALA A 93 6.22 3.00 10.04
C ALA A 93 6.75 3.76 11.27
N LEU A 94 5.87 4.48 11.96
CA LEU A 94 6.24 5.21 13.17
C LEU A 94 6.34 4.29 14.38
N ALA A 95 5.62 3.17 14.40
CA ALA A 95 5.63 2.22 15.50
C ALA A 95 6.83 1.27 15.48
N VAL A 96 7.48 1.11 14.32
CA VAL A 96 8.65 0.23 14.21
C VAL A 96 9.77 0.76 15.11
N ASP A 97 10.31 -0.13 15.95
CA ASP A 97 11.40 0.19 16.85
C ASP A 97 12.71 0.35 16.04
N PRO A 98 13.39 1.50 16.14
CA PRO A 98 14.67 1.68 15.47
C PRO A 98 15.72 0.62 15.83
N GLU A 99 15.71 0.14 17.07
CA GLU A 99 16.65 -0.91 17.49
C GLU A 99 16.39 -2.21 16.74
N ASN A 100 15.12 -2.53 16.48
CA ASN A 100 14.78 -3.70 15.67
C ASN A 100 15.34 -3.57 14.24
N VAL A 101 15.21 -2.38 13.65
CA VAL A 101 15.74 -2.13 12.30
C VAL A 101 17.26 -2.29 12.28
N LEU A 102 17.94 -1.78 13.30
CA LEU A 102 19.41 -1.88 13.40
C LEU A 102 19.89 -3.32 13.64
N SER A 103 19.02 -4.20 14.11
CA SER A 103 19.36 -5.61 14.32
C SER A 103 19.54 -6.39 13.01
N PHE A 104 18.99 -5.87 11.89
CA PHE A 104 19.16 -6.49 10.59
C PHE A 104 20.54 -6.18 10.01
N THR A 105 21.15 -7.21 9.39
CA THR A 105 22.45 -7.03 8.72
C THR A 105 22.34 -6.27 7.41
N ALA A 106 21.14 -6.26 6.80
CA ALA A 106 20.91 -5.57 5.54
C ALA A 106 20.67 -4.08 5.79
N ALA A 107 21.55 -3.23 5.25
CA ALA A 107 21.48 -1.79 5.43
C ALA A 107 20.19 -1.19 4.84
N TRP A 108 19.65 -1.78 3.76
CA TRP A 108 18.45 -1.29 3.10
C TRP A 108 17.19 -1.40 3.97
N MET A 109 17.21 -2.21 5.02
CA MET A 109 16.07 -2.32 5.93
C MET A 109 15.76 -0.99 6.63
N GLY A 110 16.76 -0.12 6.82
CA GLY A 110 16.52 1.20 7.39
C GLY A 110 15.65 2.10 6.51
N TRP A 111 15.56 1.81 5.23
CA TRP A 111 14.78 2.57 4.26
C TRP A 111 13.47 1.90 3.90
N HIS A 112 13.36 0.60 4.15
CA HIS A 112 12.25 -0.23 3.70
C HIS A 112 10.89 0.33 4.15
N ARG A 113 10.74 0.65 5.44
CA ARG A 113 9.46 1.15 5.97
C ARG A 113 9.05 2.47 5.31
N TRP A 114 10.03 3.30 4.97
CA TRP A 114 9.76 4.58 4.30
C TRP A 114 9.38 4.38 2.85
N VAL A 115 9.93 3.37 2.19
CA VAL A 115 9.53 2.98 0.83
C VAL A 115 8.09 2.45 0.86
N VAL A 116 7.75 1.62 1.82
CA VAL A 116 6.37 1.12 2.00
C VAL A 116 5.41 2.30 2.16
N LEU A 117 5.77 3.27 3.00
CA LEU A 117 4.96 4.47 3.21
C LEU A 117 4.81 5.27 1.91
N ALA A 118 5.90 5.49 1.18
CA ALA A 118 5.87 6.24 -0.07
C ALA A 118 4.95 5.57 -1.11
N VAL A 119 5.01 4.25 -1.22
CA VAL A 119 4.16 3.50 -2.15
C VAL A 119 2.70 3.57 -1.73
N SER A 120 2.40 3.49 -0.43
CA SER A 120 1.02 3.62 0.04
C SER A 120 0.46 5.01 -0.23
N LEU A 121 1.29 6.05 -0.11
CA LEU A 121 0.89 7.41 -0.49
C LEU A 121 0.64 7.52 -1.99
N ALA A 122 1.39 6.79 -2.82
CA ALA A 122 1.15 6.72 -4.27
C ALA A 122 -0.20 6.06 -4.57
N VAL A 123 -0.58 5.03 -3.82
CA VAL A 123 -1.91 4.42 -3.92
C VAL A 123 -2.99 5.44 -3.61
N PHE A 124 -2.81 6.19 -2.52
CA PHE A 124 -3.77 7.22 -2.12
C PHE A 124 -3.87 8.33 -3.17
N ALA A 125 -2.74 8.80 -3.68
CA ALA A 125 -2.72 9.83 -4.73
C ALA A 125 -3.45 9.35 -5.99
N SER A 126 -3.26 8.10 -6.38
CA SER A 126 -3.95 7.48 -7.52
C SER A 126 -5.46 7.43 -7.29
N ALA A 127 -5.88 7.08 -6.07
CA ALA A 127 -7.29 7.02 -5.70
C ALA A 127 -7.95 8.40 -5.76
N VAL A 128 -7.28 9.41 -5.20
CA VAL A 128 -7.77 10.79 -5.24
C VAL A 128 -7.84 11.30 -6.68
N GLY A 129 -6.81 11.03 -7.47
CA GLY A 129 -6.79 11.40 -8.88
C GLY A 129 -7.93 10.75 -9.66
N TYR A 130 -8.14 9.46 -9.45
CA TYR A 130 -9.25 8.73 -10.06
C TYR A 130 -10.60 9.35 -9.67
N ALA A 131 -10.81 9.62 -8.39
CA ALA A 131 -12.05 10.22 -7.91
C ALA A 131 -12.29 11.59 -8.53
N ARG A 132 -11.24 12.41 -8.63
CA ARG A 132 -11.35 13.74 -9.26
C ARG A 132 -11.77 13.64 -10.71
N GLU A 133 -11.18 12.72 -11.47
CA GLU A 133 -11.55 12.54 -12.89
C GLU A 133 -12.99 12.04 -13.04
N VAL A 134 -13.41 11.09 -12.21
CA VAL A 134 -14.78 10.56 -12.24
C VAL A 134 -15.79 11.66 -11.89
N LEU A 135 -15.51 12.48 -10.88
CA LEU A 135 -16.44 13.51 -10.42
C LEU A 135 -16.47 14.74 -11.33
N ARG A 136 -15.49 14.91 -12.18
CA ARG A 136 -15.46 16.03 -13.15
C ARG A 136 -16.36 15.80 -14.37
N ARG A 137 -16.82 14.59 -14.59
CA ARG A 137 -17.69 14.28 -15.72
C ARG A 137 -19.11 14.78 -15.56
#